data_2349de8cca65a28495ebdf080853dd0e
#
_entry.id   2349de8cca65a28495ebdf080853dd0e
#
_cell.length_a   1.000
_cell.length_b   1.000
_cell.length_c   1.000
_cell.angle_alpha   90.00
_cell.angle_beta   90.00
_cell.angle_gamma   90.00
#
_symmetry.space_group_name_H-M   'P 1'
#
loop_
_entity.id
_entity.type
_entity.pdbx_description
1 polymer ?
#
loop_
_entity_poly.entity_id
_entity_poly.type
_entity_poly.pdbx_seq_one_letter_code
_entity_poly.pdbx_strand_id
1 'polypeptide(L)'
;MNMMAVPFHGNSLYVVNHNGEPYVPMKPVVAGMGLAWQSQLAKLRQRFASTITEIVMVAEDGKQRNMVSMPLRKLAGWLQTINPNKVKPEIR
;
A
#
# COMPACT_ATOMS: atom_id res chain seq x y z
N MET A 1 -5.09 -13.73 -10.40
CA MET A 1 -4.83 -13.17 -9.08
C MET A 1 -6.06 -12.38 -8.62
N ASN A 2 -6.56 -12.69 -7.45
CA ASN A 2 -7.77 -12.05 -6.93
C ASN A 2 -7.40 -10.79 -6.17
N MET A 3 -7.87 -9.65 -6.68
CA MET A 3 -7.70 -8.37 -6.00
C MET A 3 -9.07 -7.92 -5.49
N MET A 4 -9.15 -7.60 -4.21
CA MET A 4 -10.38 -7.20 -3.56
C MET A 4 -10.25 -5.77 -3.06
N ALA A 5 -11.27 -4.95 -3.32
CA ALA A 5 -11.33 -3.58 -2.82
C ALA A 5 -12.06 -3.57 -1.49
N VAL A 6 -11.44 -2.97 -0.47
CA VAL A 6 -12.02 -2.85 0.87
C VAL A 6 -12.16 -1.36 1.19
N PRO A 7 -13.32 -0.89 1.64
CA PRO A 7 -13.47 0.53 2.02
C PRO A 7 -12.52 0.90 3.16
N PHE A 8 -11.88 2.06 3.03
CA PHE A 8 -10.92 2.54 4.03
C PHE A 8 -10.95 4.07 4.05
N HIS A 9 -11.58 4.65 5.05
CA HIS A 9 -11.66 6.11 5.25
C HIS A 9 -12.09 6.87 3.98
N GLY A 10 -13.16 6.40 3.33
CA GLY A 10 -13.68 7.03 2.12
C GLY A 10 -12.92 6.69 0.85
N ASN A 11 -11.86 5.89 0.95
CA ASN A 11 -11.09 5.40 -0.19
C ASN A 11 -11.19 3.88 -0.26
N SER A 12 -10.60 3.29 -1.30
CA SER A 12 -10.56 1.84 -1.44
C SER A 12 -9.16 1.33 -1.10
N LEU A 13 -9.11 0.32 -0.23
CA LEU A 13 -7.89 -0.43 0.05
C LEU A 13 -7.93 -1.69 -0.81
N TYR A 14 -6.92 -1.88 -1.65
CA TYR A 14 -6.82 -3.06 -2.48
C TYR A 14 -6.08 -4.15 -1.73
N VAL A 15 -6.61 -5.37 -1.79
CA VAL A 15 -6.01 -6.54 -1.12
C VAL A 15 -5.84 -7.62 -2.17
N VAL A 16 -4.64 -8.19 -2.22
CA VAL A 16 -4.27 -9.23 -3.19
C VAL A 16 -3.80 -10.46 -2.42
N ASN A 17 -4.31 -11.63 -2.77
CA ASN A 17 -3.80 -12.88 -2.21
C ASN A 17 -2.48 -13.23 -2.89
N HIS A 18 -1.43 -13.40 -2.11
CA HIS A 18 -0.12 -13.77 -2.58
C HIS A 18 0.43 -14.90 -1.71
N ASN A 19 0.56 -16.09 -2.30
CA ASN A 19 1.04 -17.28 -1.58
C ASN A 19 0.22 -17.57 -0.32
N GLY A 20 -1.09 -17.37 -0.40
CA GLY A 20 -2.01 -17.67 0.70
C GLY A 20 -2.12 -16.58 1.76
N GLU A 21 -1.46 -15.45 1.57
CA GLU A 21 -1.49 -14.35 2.51
C GLU A 21 -2.00 -13.06 1.83
N PRO A 22 -2.86 -12.25 2.48
CA PRO A 22 -3.29 -11.00 1.91
C PRO A 22 -2.19 -9.95 1.94
N TYR A 23 -1.96 -9.32 0.78
CA TYR A 23 -1.00 -8.24 0.59
C TYR A 23 -1.70 -6.99 0.10
N VAL A 24 -1.13 -5.85 0.43
CA VAL A 24 -1.66 -4.54 0.05
C VAL A 24 -0.65 -3.83 -0.85
N PRO A 25 -1.03 -3.48 -2.09
CA PRO A 25 -0.18 -2.61 -2.91
C PRO A 25 -0.11 -1.23 -2.27
N MET A 26 1.11 -0.74 -2.04
CA MET A 26 1.30 0.44 -1.21
C MET A 26 1.10 1.75 -1.94
N LYS A 27 1.35 1.80 -3.25
CA LYS A 27 1.24 3.08 -3.98
C LYS A 27 -0.15 3.68 -3.91
N PRO A 28 -1.25 2.92 -4.13
CA PRO A 28 -2.59 3.50 -3.98
C PRO A 28 -2.88 3.98 -2.56
N VAL A 29 -2.38 3.27 -1.55
CA VAL A 29 -2.57 3.67 -0.14
C VAL A 29 -1.87 5.01 0.12
N VAL A 30 -0.62 5.11 -0.28
CA VAL A 30 0.18 6.33 -0.09
C VAL A 30 -0.44 7.51 -0.82
N ALA A 31 -0.83 7.30 -2.07
CA ALA A 31 -1.49 8.35 -2.88
C ALA A 31 -2.83 8.75 -2.26
N GLY A 32 -3.62 7.76 -1.82
CA GLY A 32 -4.91 8.01 -1.19
C GLY A 32 -4.81 8.82 0.10
N MET A 33 -3.69 8.68 0.82
CA MET A 33 -3.45 9.45 2.03
C MET A 33 -2.87 10.85 1.76
N GLY A 34 -2.56 11.15 0.51
CA GLY A 34 -1.97 12.44 0.14
C GLY A 34 -0.48 12.54 0.43
N LEU A 35 0.21 11.41 0.56
CA LEU A 35 1.64 11.37 0.84
C LEU A 35 2.44 11.24 -0.45
N ALA A 36 3.70 11.70 -0.41
CA ALA A 36 4.60 11.59 -1.55
C ALA A 36 5.10 10.16 -1.70
N TRP A 37 4.85 9.54 -2.86
CA TRP A 37 5.20 8.15 -3.10
C TRP A 37 6.71 7.91 -2.99
N GLN A 38 7.53 8.78 -3.59
CA GLN A 38 8.97 8.55 -3.62
C GLN A 38 9.57 8.51 -2.21
N SER A 39 9.11 9.38 -1.31
CA SER A 39 9.57 9.40 0.08
C SER A 39 9.16 8.13 0.80
N GLN A 40 7.93 7.67 0.59
CA GLN A 40 7.44 6.47 1.26
C GLN A 40 8.10 5.22 0.69
N LEU A 41 8.33 5.18 -0.62
CA LEU A 41 9.04 4.06 -1.25
C LEU A 41 10.45 3.92 -0.67
N ALA A 42 11.16 5.03 -0.51
CA ALA A 42 12.50 5.02 0.09
C ALA A 42 12.46 4.46 1.52
N LYS A 43 11.47 4.89 2.31
CA LYS A 43 11.28 4.38 3.67
C LYS A 43 10.97 2.87 3.67
N LEU A 44 10.09 2.44 2.77
CA LEU A 44 9.73 1.02 2.66
C LEU A 44 10.97 0.17 2.34
N ARG A 45 11.79 0.62 1.42
CA ARG A 45 13.01 -0.10 1.05
C ARG A 45 14.05 -0.10 2.15
N GLN A 46 14.08 0.95 2.95
CA GLN A 46 15.07 1.08 4.02
C GLN A 46 14.66 0.37 5.31
N ARG A 47 13.41 0.57 5.73
CA ARG A 47 12.94 0.08 7.03
C ARG A 47 12.14 -1.21 6.96
N PHE A 48 11.55 -1.50 5.80
CA PHE A 48 10.63 -2.63 5.63
C PHE A 48 11.10 -3.57 4.53
N ALA A 49 12.41 -3.59 4.25
CA ALA A 49 12.97 -4.36 3.12
C ALA A 49 12.60 -5.84 3.18
N SER A 50 12.59 -6.44 4.38
CA SER A 50 12.25 -7.86 4.55
C SER A 50 10.74 -8.12 4.57
N THR A 51 9.94 -7.05 4.63
CA THR A 51 8.48 -7.14 4.74
C THR A 51 7.79 -6.95 3.40
N ILE A 52 8.32 -6.06 2.56
CA ILE A 52 7.71 -5.75 1.26
C ILE A 52 8.10 -6.78 0.21
N THR A 53 7.23 -6.95 -0.79
CA THR A 53 7.52 -7.74 -1.97
C THR A 53 6.91 -7.06 -3.19
N GLU A 54 7.46 -7.34 -4.36
CA GLU A 54 6.90 -6.84 -5.61
C GLU A 54 5.96 -7.89 -6.17
N ILE A 55 4.72 -7.51 -6.43
CA ILE A 55 3.70 -8.39 -6.97
C ILE A 55 3.24 -7.82 -8.30
N VAL A 56 3.24 -8.66 -9.33
CA VAL A 56 2.70 -8.26 -10.64
C VAL A 56 1.19 -8.30 -10.57
N MET A 57 0.55 -7.19 -10.90
CA MET A 57 -0.90 -7.12 -10.93
C MET A 57 -1.37 -6.21 -12.06
N VAL A 58 -2.63 -6.33 -12.43
CA VAL A 58 -3.22 -5.52 -13.48
C VAL A 58 -3.67 -4.20 -12.87
N ALA A 59 -3.10 -3.08 -13.37
CA ALA A 59 -3.45 -1.75 -12.92
C ALA A 59 -4.78 -1.30 -13.54
N GLU A 60 -5.26 -0.13 -13.12
CA GLU A 60 -6.54 0.42 -13.58
C GLU A 60 -6.56 0.64 -15.10
N ASP A 61 -5.40 0.91 -15.71
CA ASP A 61 -5.28 1.09 -17.15
C ASP A 61 -5.23 -0.23 -17.92
N GLY A 62 -5.39 -1.37 -17.25
CA GLY A 62 -5.36 -2.68 -17.86
C GLY A 62 -3.97 -3.25 -18.11
N LYS A 63 -2.93 -2.51 -17.75
CA LYS A 63 -1.55 -2.95 -17.95
C LYS A 63 -1.01 -3.66 -16.72
N GLN A 64 -0.13 -4.63 -16.96
CA GLN A 64 0.56 -5.32 -15.87
C GLN A 64 1.66 -4.43 -15.31
N ARG A 65 1.74 -4.35 -13.99
CA ARG A 65 2.77 -3.57 -13.30
C ARG A 65 3.27 -4.32 -12.08
N ASN A 66 4.54 -4.13 -11.77
CA ASN A 66 5.11 -4.58 -10.50
C ASN A 66 4.71 -3.57 -9.44
N MET A 67 3.95 -4.03 -8.43
CA MET A 67 3.49 -3.17 -7.35
C MET A 67 4.20 -3.57 -6.06
N VAL A 68 4.90 -2.62 -5.46
CA VAL A 68 5.48 -2.81 -4.13
C VAL A 68 4.32 -2.99 -3.14
N SER A 69 4.32 -4.12 -2.45
CA SER A 69 3.20 -4.53 -1.60
C SER A 69 3.71 -5.00 -0.25
N MET A 70 2.85 -4.94 0.76
CA MET A 70 3.21 -5.42 2.09
C MET A 70 2.09 -6.29 2.63
N PRO A 71 2.41 -7.30 3.47
CA PRO A 71 1.36 -8.10 4.10
C PRO A 71 0.40 -7.20 4.89
N LEU A 72 -0.89 -7.49 4.76
CA LEU A 72 -1.92 -6.71 5.47
C LEU A 72 -1.64 -6.66 6.98
N ARG A 73 -1.17 -7.78 7.55
CA ARG A 73 -0.86 -7.86 8.98
C ARG A 73 0.26 -6.92 9.43
N LYS A 74 1.07 -6.41 8.48
CA LYS A 74 2.19 -5.51 8.79
C LYS A 74 1.84 -4.04 8.51
N LEU A 75 0.66 -3.79 7.94
CA LEU A 75 0.28 -2.43 7.56
C LEU A 75 0.23 -1.48 8.75
N ALA A 76 -0.24 -1.96 9.91
CA ALA A 76 -0.32 -1.14 11.12
C ALA A 76 1.05 -0.61 11.55
N GLY A 77 2.09 -1.44 11.41
CA GLY A 77 3.45 -1.01 11.74
C GLY A 77 3.94 0.13 10.85
N TRP A 78 3.61 0.07 9.55
CA TRP A 78 3.94 1.16 8.65
C TRP A 78 3.14 2.42 8.98
N LEU A 79 1.84 2.27 9.27
CA LEU A 79 0.99 3.42 9.62
C LEU A 79 1.53 4.19 10.82
N GLN A 80 2.13 3.49 11.79
CA GLN A 80 2.72 4.13 12.96
C GLN A 80 3.93 5.02 12.63
N THR A 81 4.53 4.84 11.44
CA THR A 81 5.65 5.67 11.00
C THR A 81 5.21 6.95 10.31
N ILE A 82 3.90 7.13 10.11
CA ILE A 82 3.37 8.25 9.35
C ILE A 82 3.04 9.41 10.29
N ASN A 83 3.54 10.60 9.92
CA ASN A 83 3.20 11.82 10.62
C ASN A 83 1.78 12.24 10.23
N PRO A 84 0.81 12.25 11.19
CA PRO A 84 -0.57 12.58 10.85
C PRO A 84 -0.73 13.99 10.26
N ASN A 85 0.18 14.91 10.54
CA ASN A 85 0.13 16.26 10.00
C ASN A 85 0.41 16.32 8.50
N LYS A 86 0.98 15.25 7.92
CA LYS A 86 1.24 15.15 6.48
C LYS A 86 0.16 14.43 5.72
N VAL A 87 -0.80 13.84 6.43
CA VAL A 87 -1.91 13.11 5.83
C VAL A 87 -3.06 14.07 5.56
N LYS A 88 -3.83 13.84 4.51
CA LYS A 88 -5.00 14.66 4.20
C LYS A 88 -5.92 14.77 5.41
N PRO A 89 -6.48 15.95 5.72
CA PRO A 89 -7.32 16.13 6.90
C PRO A 89 -8.49 15.16 6.99
N GLU A 90 -9.09 14.79 5.88
CA GLU A 90 -10.24 13.89 5.85
C GLU A 90 -9.90 12.44 6.20
N ILE A 91 -8.60 12.11 6.32
CA ILE A 91 -8.16 10.73 6.60
C ILE A 91 -7.56 10.60 8.00
N ARG A 92 -7.03 11.69 8.53
CA ARG A 92 -6.41 11.68 9.86
C ARG A 92 -7.36 11.23 10.96
#